data_f3a6d8f9590004da57218c27501c3418
#
_entry.id   f3a6d8f9590004da57218c27501c3418
#
_cell.length_a   1.000
_cell.length_b   1.000
_cell.length_c   1.000
_cell.angle_alpha   90.00
_cell.angle_beta   90.00
_cell.angle_gamma   90.00
#
_symmetry.space_group_name_H-M   'P 1'
#
loop_
_entity.id
_entity.type
_entity.pdbx_description
1 polymer ?
#
loop_
_entity_poly.entity_id
_entity_poly.type
_entity_poly.pdbx_seq_one_letter_code
_entity_poly.pdbx_strand_id
1 'polypeptide(L)'
;MKLLDNLYLYEGWKAMAFSACLLPFLVSYLVTTIKSVIAVRSKNNDKSPAIDPSADFIFGNLLAFSFDTRGYMAHLIERFGPHVPVRIRVASDSFYFVSGPEYILKLFRGSRDLTAIPAMAAIVERIFGAPPEASSVLLDDNTGTSPKPLLDSNPLPGDQRYHHISHHAYTDNLTGVRLAEVVARFLTNLGTELDKIGVVTNEWLDIPDLYSFIQNAVFNANTLALCGSHIFEVNPTFTEDFWNFDSQVGGPLKGIPRFFIPDAYRIRDKMVKSILKWHRSAEAHLDHSDKELDKTSWEPYYGSRLFRNRARHLSKINGFGDQARAANDLGLIWGANSNSIPAIAWCILDIICRPDLLSQVQAELASIEKLHPTANFDQRMPDLLSNLLLQSIYCEELRLRNAAALQRSTVSSNFKLGPWKFPKEAMILASIWFAGHDKNVWNEGANGEHDVDSFWPERFILYPNNPYSGPRKSDSGKHPSEKIAKPKLTTDTVSGSWIPYGGGQQICPGRFYAKQESIGSIAMFLSKFEIELTGNKNPEPDFKYFSLGVLPPKGKFPARLRRRLGKVAE
;
A
#
# COMPACT_ATOMS: atom_id res chain seq x y z
N MET A 1 -15.49 11.77 -68.71
CA MET A 1 -16.60 11.11 -68.04
C MET A 1 -16.15 9.83 -67.32
N LYS A 2 -15.66 8.78 -67.99
CA LYS A 2 -15.23 7.52 -67.34
C LYS A 2 -14.17 7.65 -66.23
N LEU A 3 -13.28 8.63 -66.22
CA LEU A 3 -12.28 8.86 -65.19
C LEU A 3 -12.90 9.48 -63.91
N LEU A 4 -13.87 10.34 -64.05
CA LEU A 4 -14.61 10.96 -62.96
C LEU A 4 -15.53 9.92 -62.27
N ASP A 5 -16.21 9.07 -63.07
CA ASP A 5 -17.02 7.98 -62.53
C ASP A 5 -16.20 6.96 -61.74
N ASN A 6 -14.99 6.64 -62.18
CA ASN A 6 -14.06 5.77 -61.46
C ASN A 6 -13.52 6.41 -60.16
N LEU A 7 -13.31 7.71 -60.12
CA LEU A 7 -12.93 8.45 -58.93
C LEU A 7 -14.07 8.47 -57.88
N TYR A 8 -15.30 8.73 -58.32
CA TYR A 8 -16.50 8.70 -57.45
C TYR A 8 -16.77 7.31 -56.89
N LEU A 9 -16.60 6.26 -57.68
CA LEU A 9 -16.72 4.88 -57.23
C LEU A 9 -15.61 4.54 -56.23
N TYR A 10 -14.38 4.95 -56.45
CA TYR A 10 -13.22 4.70 -55.58
C TYR A 10 -13.34 5.44 -54.23
N GLU A 11 -13.80 6.69 -54.22
CA GLU A 11 -14.10 7.44 -53.00
C GLU A 11 -15.31 6.84 -52.26
N GLY A 12 -16.34 6.39 -52.96
CA GLY A 12 -17.49 5.66 -52.38
C GLY A 12 -17.07 4.36 -51.68
N TRP A 13 -16.17 3.58 -52.31
CA TRP A 13 -15.65 2.36 -51.72
C TRP A 13 -14.78 2.62 -50.45
N LYS A 14 -13.97 3.66 -50.45
CA LYS A 14 -13.23 4.08 -49.28
C LYS A 14 -14.16 4.48 -48.13
N ALA A 15 -15.17 5.29 -48.42
CA ALA A 15 -16.15 5.71 -47.44
C ALA A 15 -16.95 4.51 -46.88
N MET A 16 -17.36 3.56 -47.73
CA MET A 16 -18.02 2.33 -47.31
C MET A 16 -17.09 1.44 -46.44
N ALA A 17 -15.86 1.24 -46.87
CA ALA A 17 -14.87 0.47 -46.11
C ALA A 17 -14.58 1.11 -44.73
N PHE A 18 -14.41 2.43 -44.70
CA PHE A 18 -14.22 3.18 -43.44
C PHE A 18 -15.45 3.07 -42.53
N SER A 19 -16.67 3.22 -43.08
CA SER A 19 -17.90 3.06 -42.30
C SER A 19 -18.08 1.63 -41.79
N ALA A 20 -17.76 0.63 -42.60
CA ALA A 20 -17.79 -0.77 -42.19
C ALA A 20 -16.81 -1.09 -41.06
N CYS A 21 -15.63 -0.45 -41.05
CA CYS A 21 -14.68 -0.57 -39.96
C CYS A 21 -15.14 0.14 -38.67
N LEU A 22 -15.85 1.27 -38.77
CA LEU A 22 -16.35 2.01 -37.61
C LEU A 22 -17.64 1.44 -37.01
N LEU A 23 -18.45 0.76 -37.81
CA LEU A 23 -19.75 0.23 -37.39
C LEU A 23 -19.66 -0.70 -36.15
N PRO A 24 -18.71 -1.65 -36.04
CA PRO A 24 -18.57 -2.50 -34.85
C PRO A 24 -18.30 -1.70 -33.59
N PHE A 25 -17.50 -0.64 -33.67
CA PHE A 25 -17.20 0.24 -32.52
C PHE A 25 -18.44 1.02 -32.07
N LEU A 26 -19.21 1.56 -33.03
CA LEU A 26 -20.45 2.25 -32.72
C LEU A 26 -21.50 1.31 -32.11
N VAL A 27 -21.67 0.12 -32.68
CA VAL A 27 -22.57 -0.90 -32.15
C VAL A 27 -22.16 -1.33 -30.74
N SER A 28 -20.87 -1.57 -30.51
CA SER A 28 -20.33 -1.90 -29.17
C SER A 28 -20.69 -0.80 -28.16
N TYR A 29 -20.41 0.45 -28.50
CA TYR A 29 -20.71 1.59 -27.62
C TYR A 29 -22.22 1.72 -27.33
N LEU A 30 -23.08 1.62 -28.33
CA LEU A 30 -24.54 1.70 -28.18
C LEU A 30 -25.06 0.56 -27.31
N VAL A 31 -24.65 -0.68 -27.58
CA VAL A 31 -25.07 -1.86 -26.81
C VAL A 31 -24.65 -1.76 -25.37
N THR A 32 -23.38 -1.38 -25.10
CA THR A 32 -22.89 -1.24 -23.72
C THR A 32 -23.56 -0.07 -23.00
N THR A 33 -23.85 1.03 -23.70
CA THR A 33 -24.61 2.17 -23.15
C THR A 33 -26.03 1.78 -22.78
N ILE A 34 -26.76 1.09 -23.67
CA ILE A 34 -28.12 0.64 -23.41
C ILE A 34 -28.14 -0.31 -22.19
N LYS A 35 -27.25 -1.30 -22.15
CA LYS A 35 -27.15 -2.22 -21.02
C LYS A 35 -26.85 -1.47 -19.70
N SER A 36 -26.00 -0.46 -19.73
CA SER A 36 -25.66 0.38 -18.58
C SER A 36 -26.88 1.14 -18.07
N VAL A 37 -27.61 1.81 -18.97
CA VAL A 37 -28.84 2.57 -18.63
C VAL A 37 -29.91 1.64 -18.04
N ILE A 38 -30.11 0.46 -18.62
CA ILE A 38 -31.05 -0.53 -18.09
C ILE A 38 -30.64 -0.98 -16.68
N ALA A 39 -29.38 -1.30 -16.47
CA ALA A 39 -28.88 -1.73 -15.16
C ALA A 39 -29.11 -0.65 -14.08
N VAL A 40 -28.76 0.61 -14.37
CA VAL A 40 -28.91 1.73 -13.41
C VAL A 40 -30.40 2.02 -13.12
N ARG A 41 -31.24 2.05 -14.16
CA ARG A 41 -32.67 2.39 -14.03
C ARG A 41 -33.54 1.26 -13.52
N SER A 42 -33.07 0.02 -13.53
CA SER A 42 -33.82 -1.13 -13.02
C SER A 42 -34.23 -0.90 -11.57
N LYS A 43 -35.48 -1.21 -11.23
CA LYS A 43 -36.00 -1.20 -9.84
C LYS A 43 -35.90 -2.57 -9.17
N ASN A 44 -35.31 -3.55 -9.84
CA ASN A 44 -35.13 -4.90 -9.31
C ASN A 44 -34.12 -4.89 -8.12
N ASN A 45 -34.36 -5.68 -7.09
CA ASN A 45 -33.46 -5.88 -5.94
C ASN A 45 -32.25 -6.78 -6.26
N ASP A 46 -32.19 -7.37 -7.45
CA ASP A 46 -31.11 -8.21 -7.97
C ASP A 46 -30.56 -7.63 -9.28
N LYS A 47 -30.16 -6.34 -9.25
CA LYS A 47 -29.59 -5.69 -10.43
C LYS A 47 -28.17 -6.18 -10.71
N SER A 48 -27.81 -6.28 -11.96
CA SER A 48 -26.40 -6.38 -12.35
C SER A 48 -25.72 -5.02 -12.19
N PRO A 49 -24.41 -4.97 -11.80
CA PRO A 49 -23.63 -3.74 -11.84
C PRO A 49 -23.72 -3.01 -13.18
N ALA A 50 -23.65 -1.68 -13.16
CA ALA A 50 -23.61 -0.87 -14.37
C ALA A 50 -22.40 -1.29 -15.24
N ILE A 51 -22.49 -1.06 -16.55
CA ILE A 51 -21.38 -1.34 -17.47
C ILE A 51 -20.82 0.00 -17.93
N ASP A 52 -19.49 0.18 -17.82
CA ASP A 52 -18.89 1.35 -18.45
C ASP A 52 -18.92 1.19 -19.98
N PRO A 53 -19.60 2.10 -20.71
CA PRO A 53 -19.70 2.01 -22.15
C PRO A 53 -18.33 2.04 -22.83
N SER A 54 -18.10 1.11 -23.73
CA SER A 54 -16.87 1.03 -24.51
C SER A 54 -17.17 0.89 -26.00
N ALA A 55 -16.53 1.73 -26.79
CA ALA A 55 -16.53 1.60 -28.25
C ALA A 55 -15.63 0.43 -28.68
N ASP A 56 -14.54 0.17 -28.00
CA ASP A 56 -13.62 -0.92 -28.30
C ASP A 56 -14.23 -2.27 -27.91
N PHE A 57 -14.62 -3.05 -28.92
CA PHE A 57 -15.21 -4.38 -28.72
C PHE A 57 -14.19 -5.49 -28.48
N ILE A 58 -12.88 -5.24 -28.71
CA ILE A 58 -11.79 -6.20 -28.49
C ILE A 58 -11.21 -5.98 -27.09
N PHE A 59 -10.68 -4.80 -26.82
CA PHE A 59 -9.92 -4.50 -25.59
C PHE A 59 -10.77 -3.82 -24.51
N GLY A 60 -11.99 -3.37 -24.84
CA GLY A 60 -12.87 -2.70 -23.89
C GLY A 60 -12.33 -1.35 -23.43
N ASN A 61 -12.16 -1.20 -22.12
CA ASN A 61 -11.66 0.02 -21.49
C ASN A 61 -10.14 -0.05 -21.19
N LEU A 62 -9.42 -1.04 -21.75
CA LEU A 62 -8.01 -1.31 -21.43
C LEU A 62 -7.13 -0.06 -21.57
N LEU A 63 -7.25 0.68 -22.67
CA LEU A 63 -6.40 1.85 -22.91
C LEU A 63 -6.67 2.94 -21.88
N ALA A 64 -7.93 3.32 -21.65
CA ALA A 64 -8.28 4.34 -20.67
C ALA A 64 -7.83 3.94 -19.27
N PHE A 65 -8.08 2.68 -18.86
CA PHE A 65 -7.66 2.15 -17.58
C PHE A 65 -6.14 2.10 -17.40
N SER A 66 -5.38 1.80 -18.47
CA SER A 66 -3.93 1.61 -18.40
C SER A 66 -3.14 2.92 -18.45
N PHE A 67 -3.58 3.90 -19.26
CA PHE A 67 -2.87 5.17 -19.44
C PHE A 67 -3.09 6.16 -18.29
N ASP A 68 -4.33 6.28 -17.80
CA ASP A 68 -4.67 7.14 -16.66
C ASP A 68 -5.70 6.43 -15.75
N THR A 69 -5.22 5.48 -14.96
CA THR A 69 -6.06 4.72 -14.04
C THR A 69 -6.81 5.64 -13.06
N ARG A 70 -6.15 6.70 -12.56
CA ARG A 70 -6.75 7.65 -11.60
C ARG A 70 -7.86 8.45 -12.26
N GLY A 71 -7.58 9.14 -13.36
CA GLY A 71 -8.57 9.95 -14.07
C GLY A 71 -9.74 9.11 -14.58
N TYR A 72 -9.48 7.90 -15.04
CA TYR A 72 -10.51 6.96 -15.46
C TYR A 72 -11.43 6.57 -14.28
N MET A 73 -10.89 6.20 -13.12
CA MET A 73 -11.71 5.89 -11.94
C MET A 73 -12.51 7.11 -11.44
N ALA A 74 -11.89 8.31 -11.45
CA ALA A 74 -12.59 9.56 -11.13
C ALA A 74 -13.79 9.78 -12.04
N HIS A 75 -13.60 9.61 -13.36
CA HIS A 75 -14.69 9.70 -14.35
C HIS A 75 -15.84 8.71 -14.07
N LEU A 76 -15.52 7.47 -13.61
CA LEU A 76 -16.56 6.51 -13.24
C LEU A 76 -17.39 6.98 -12.04
N ILE A 77 -16.75 7.55 -11.01
CA ILE A 77 -17.44 8.10 -9.83
C ILE A 77 -18.32 9.29 -10.23
N GLU A 78 -17.79 10.19 -11.04
CA GLU A 78 -18.55 11.35 -11.55
C GLU A 78 -19.77 10.93 -12.38
N ARG A 79 -19.59 9.96 -13.26
CA ARG A 79 -20.64 9.51 -14.19
C ARG A 79 -21.75 8.69 -13.52
N PHE A 80 -21.40 7.80 -12.61
CA PHE A 80 -22.33 6.82 -12.03
C PHE A 80 -22.71 7.13 -10.58
N GLY A 81 -21.92 7.94 -9.89
CA GLY A 81 -22.05 8.21 -8.46
C GLY A 81 -21.36 7.16 -7.58
N PRO A 82 -21.18 7.48 -6.27
CA PRO A 82 -20.37 6.65 -5.36
C PRO A 82 -21.03 5.32 -4.94
N HIS A 83 -22.34 5.12 -5.18
CA HIS A 83 -23.07 3.92 -4.76
C HIS A 83 -23.51 3.02 -5.91
N VAL A 84 -22.89 3.17 -7.09
CA VAL A 84 -23.15 2.35 -8.25
C VAL A 84 -21.90 1.55 -8.60
N PRO A 85 -21.88 0.23 -8.38
CA PRO A 85 -20.81 -0.62 -8.85
C PRO A 85 -20.75 -0.61 -10.38
N VAL A 86 -19.55 -0.43 -10.94
CA VAL A 86 -19.35 -0.32 -12.38
C VAL A 86 -18.47 -1.44 -12.87
N ARG A 87 -18.97 -2.22 -13.84
CA ARG A 87 -18.19 -3.23 -14.55
C ARG A 87 -17.33 -2.56 -15.62
N ILE A 88 -16.04 -2.78 -15.52
CA ILE A 88 -14.99 -2.34 -16.44
C ILE A 88 -14.50 -3.56 -17.19
N ARG A 89 -14.47 -3.52 -18.51
CA ARG A 89 -13.89 -4.59 -19.32
C ARG A 89 -12.45 -4.23 -19.72
N VAL A 90 -11.51 -5.10 -19.39
CA VAL A 90 -10.08 -4.93 -19.70
C VAL A 90 -9.62 -6.19 -20.44
N ALA A 91 -9.56 -6.10 -21.76
CA ALA A 91 -9.33 -7.23 -22.67
C ALA A 91 -10.35 -8.37 -22.41
N SER A 92 -9.89 -9.57 -22.07
CA SER A 92 -10.73 -10.73 -21.72
C SER A 92 -11.33 -10.64 -20.32
N ASP A 93 -10.76 -9.83 -19.44
CA ASP A 93 -11.12 -9.75 -18.03
C ASP A 93 -12.18 -8.69 -17.75
N SER A 94 -12.84 -8.81 -16.61
CA SER A 94 -13.77 -7.81 -16.11
C SER A 94 -13.51 -7.52 -14.65
N PHE A 95 -13.42 -6.23 -14.32
CA PHE A 95 -13.32 -5.72 -12.96
C PHE A 95 -14.60 -4.99 -12.59
N TYR A 96 -14.95 -5.01 -11.31
CA TYR A 96 -16.08 -4.30 -10.77
C TYR A 96 -15.59 -3.22 -9.82
N PHE A 97 -15.57 -1.98 -10.28
CA PHE A 97 -15.17 -0.85 -9.46
C PHE A 97 -16.28 -0.48 -8.48
N VAL A 98 -15.92 -0.34 -7.21
CA VAL A 98 -16.83 -0.05 -6.10
C VAL A 98 -16.26 1.11 -5.29
N SER A 99 -17.11 2.07 -4.97
CA SER A 99 -16.78 3.22 -4.11
C SER A 99 -17.87 3.43 -3.05
N GLY A 100 -17.59 4.35 -2.12
CA GLY A 100 -18.47 4.65 -0.99
C GLY A 100 -18.20 3.79 0.26
N PRO A 101 -18.18 4.42 1.45
CA PRO A 101 -17.75 3.79 2.69
C PRO A 101 -18.58 2.56 3.09
N GLU A 102 -19.89 2.60 2.85
CA GLU A 102 -20.77 1.48 3.18
C GLU A 102 -20.44 0.22 2.38
N TYR A 103 -20.16 0.36 1.08
CA TYR A 103 -19.82 -0.77 0.22
C TYR A 103 -18.44 -1.32 0.55
N ILE A 104 -17.48 -0.44 0.84
CA ILE A 104 -16.15 -0.84 1.28
C ILE A 104 -16.21 -1.63 2.60
N LEU A 105 -17.00 -1.17 3.58
CA LEU A 105 -17.21 -1.91 4.82
C LEU A 105 -17.85 -3.29 4.60
N LYS A 106 -18.78 -3.40 3.65
CA LYS A 106 -19.37 -4.70 3.27
C LYS A 106 -18.34 -5.64 2.64
N LEU A 107 -17.42 -5.12 1.82
CA LEU A 107 -16.31 -5.93 1.28
C LEU A 107 -15.43 -6.51 2.40
N PHE A 108 -15.24 -5.80 3.49
CA PHE A 108 -14.45 -6.28 4.62
C PHE A 108 -15.21 -7.28 5.51
N ARG A 109 -16.52 -7.14 5.65
CA ARG A 109 -17.37 -8.04 6.44
C ARG A 109 -17.74 -9.32 5.69
N GLY A 110 -17.64 -9.33 4.38
CA GLY A 110 -18.03 -10.44 3.51
C GLY A 110 -17.04 -11.61 3.46
N SER A 111 -16.39 -11.96 4.56
CA SER A 111 -15.30 -12.93 4.62
C SER A 111 -15.65 -14.36 4.18
N ARG A 112 -16.93 -14.73 4.13
CA ARG A 112 -17.40 -16.03 3.63
C ARG A 112 -17.65 -16.02 2.13
N ASP A 113 -18.03 -14.87 1.59
CA ASP A 113 -18.43 -14.70 0.18
C ASP A 113 -17.32 -14.10 -0.68
N LEU A 114 -16.26 -13.60 -0.05
CA LEU A 114 -15.17 -12.87 -0.70
C LEU A 114 -13.81 -13.40 -0.29
N THR A 115 -12.90 -13.47 -1.27
CA THR A 115 -11.50 -13.84 -1.06
C THR A 115 -10.56 -12.89 -1.78
N ALA A 116 -9.32 -12.70 -1.29
CA ALA A 116 -8.25 -12.02 -2.03
C ALA A 116 -7.22 -13.03 -2.61
N ILE A 117 -7.42 -14.31 -2.42
CA ILE A 117 -6.45 -15.33 -2.81
C ILE A 117 -6.07 -15.25 -4.30
N PRO A 118 -7.02 -15.10 -5.26
CA PRO A 118 -6.65 -14.97 -6.68
C PRO A 118 -5.76 -13.76 -6.96
N ALA A 119 -6.03 -12.62 -6.31
CA ALA A 119 -5.20 -11.44 -6.45
C ALA A 119 -3.80 -11.65 -5.85
N MET A 120 -3.71 -12.28 -4.68
CA MET A 120 -2.43 -12.58 -4.03
C MET A 120 -1.59 -13.54 -4.88
N ALA A 121 -2.17 -14.60 -5.42
CA ALA A 121 -1.48 -15.54 -6.30
C ALA A 121 -0.93 -14.82 -7.56
N ALA A 122 -1.75 -13.99 -8.20
CA ALA A 122 -1.33 -13.19 -9.36
C ALA A 122 -0.20 -12.20 -9.02
N ILE A 123 -0.24 -11.56 -7.84
CA ILE A 123 0.81 -10.65 -7.38
C ILE A 123 2.12 -11.40 -7.15
N VAL A 124 2.08 -12.53 -6.44
CA VAL A 124 3.28 -13.32 -6.12
C VAL A 124 3.94 -13.85 -7.39
N GLU A 125 3.16 -14.27 -8.38
CA GLU A 125 3.66 -14.74 -9.66
C GLU A 125 4.19 -13.58 -10.54
N ARG A 126 3.37 -12.56 -10.79
CA ARG A 126 3.70 -11.49 -11.76
C ARG A 126 4.76 -10.54 -11.25
N ILE A 127 4.61 -10.06 -10.01
CA ILE A 127 5.50 -9.05 -9.42
C ILE A 127 6.76 -9.70 -8.85
N PHE A 128 6.61 -10.79 -8.08
CA PHE A 128 7.72 -11.37 -7.35
C PHE A 128 8.36 -12.59 -8.03
N GLY A 129 7.80 -13.05 -9.14
CA GLY A 129 8.41 -14.09 -9.97
C GLY A 129 8.33 -15.50 -9.39
N ALA A 130 7.31 -15.79 -8.58
CA ALA A 130 7.04 -17.15 -8.17
C ALA A 130 6.69 -18.04 -9.38
N PRO A 131 7.09 -19.31 -9.36
CA PRO A 131 6.71 -20.25 -10.41
C PRO A 131 5.20 -20.56 -10.34
N PRO A 132 4.57 -20.99 -11.46
CA PRO A 132 3.13 -21.28 -11.52
C PRO A 132 2.65 -22.31 -10.48
N GLU A 133 3.50 -23.28 -10.14
CA GLU A 133 3.21 -24.31 -9.14
C GLU A 133 2.96 -23.69 -7.75
N ALA A 134 3.70 -22.64 -7.41
CA ALA A 134 3.49 -21.89 -6.16
C ALA A 134 2.16 -21.13 -6.17
N SER A 135 1.78 -20.55 -7.30
CA SER A 135 0.46 -19.92 -7.46
C SER A 135 -0.67 -20.93 -7.27
N SER A 136 -0.51 -22.15 -7.77
CA SER A 136 -1.47 -23.24 -7.55
C SER A 136 -1.60 -23.60 -6.06
N VAL A 137 -0.49 -23.69 -5.33
CA VAL A 137 -0.53 -23.94 -3.86
C VAL A 137 -1.35 -22.88 -3.13
N LEU A 138 -1.20 -21.59 -3.51
CA LEU A 138 -1.99 -20.52 -2.92
C LEU A 138 -3.48 -20.63 -3.27
N LEU A 139 -3.80 -20.94 -4.51
CA LEU A 139 -5.18 -21.03 -5.02
C LEU A 139 -5.94 -22.25 -4.46
N ASP A 140 -5.24 -23.37 -4.28
CA ASP A 140 -5.82 -24.64 -3.81
C ASP A 140 -6.05 -24.64 -2.28
N ASP A 141 -5.30 -23.82 -1.53
CA ASP A 141 -5.50 -23.68 -0.08
C ASP A 141 -6.70 -22.79 0.22
N ASN A 142 -7.87 -23.39 0.31
CA ASN A 142 -9.10 -22.72 0.73
C ASN A 142 -9.42 -22.89 2.23
N THR A 143 -8.45 -23.35 3.04
CA THR A 143 -8.65 -23.65 4.47
C THR A 143 -8.74 -22.39 5.36
N GLY A 144 -8.35 -21.23 4.83
CA GLY A 144 -8.34 -19.95 5.54
C GLY A 144 -7.13 -19.76 6.47
N THR A 145 -7.13 -18.62 7.17
CA THR A 145 -6.01 -18.20 8.02
C THR A 145 -6.11 -18.63 9.48
N SER A 146 -7.30 -19.07 9.93
CA SER A 146 -7.56 -19.48 11.32
C SER A 146 -6.89 -20.81 11.67
N PRO A 147 -6.59 -21.09 12.96
CA PRO A 147 -6.08 -22.38 13.41
C PRO A 147 -6.96 -23.56 12.98
N LYS A 148 -8.29 -23.42 13.12
CA LYS A 148 -9.25 -24.39 12.60
C LYS A 148 -9.55 -24.08 11.14
N PRO A 149 -9.45 -25.07 10.23
CA PRO A 149 -9.86 -24.91 8.84
C PRO A 149 -11.33 -24.51 8.71
N LEU A 150 -11.67 -23.85 7.61
CA LEU A 150 -13.07 -23.56 7.28
C LEU A 150 -13.82 -24.88 7.06
N LEU A 151 -15.10 -24.94 7.47
CA LEU A 151 -15.91 -26.16 7.48
C LEU A 151 -16.04 -26.83 6.10
N ASP A 152 -16.14 -26.00 5.04
CA ASP A 152 -16.34 -26.47 3.67
C ASP A 152 -15.03 -26.45 2.86
N SER A 153 -13.86 -26.46 3.53
CA SER A 153 -12.56 -26.43 2.88
C SER A 153 -12.06 -27.83 2.53
N ASN A 154 -11.17 -27.89 1.54
CA ASN A 154 -10.45 -29.10 1.22
C ASN A 154 -9.59 -29.54 2.43
N PRO A 155 -9.52 -30.84 2.75
CA PRO A 155 -8.69 -31.31 3.84
C PRO A 155 -7.21 -31.18 3.46
N LEU A 156 -6.49 -30.34 4.23
CA LEU A 156 -5.03 -30.19 4.11
C LEU A 156 -4.38 -30.47 5.48
N PRO A 157 -3.23 -31.19 5.51
CA PRO A 157 -2.39 -31.28 6.70
C PRO A 157 -2.00 -29.91 7.22
N GLY A 158 -1.82 -29.75 8.53
CA GLY A 158 -1.54 -28.46 9.15
C GLY A 158 -0.29 -27.77 8.60
N ASP A 159 0.74 -28.54 8.25
CA ASP A 159 2.00 -28.07 7.67
C ASP A 159 1.94 -27.80 6.15
N GLN A 160 0.80 -28.05 5.51
CA GLN A 160 0.52 -27.73 4.10
C GLN A 160 -0.40 -26.53 3.92
N ARG A 161 -0.92 -25.93 4.99
CA ARG A 161 -1.85 -24.82 4.97
C ARG A 161 -1.12 -23.48 4.83
N TYR A 162 -0.82 -23.10 3.58
CA TYR A 162 -0.01 -21.90 3.26
C TYR A 162 -0.55 -20.62 3.90
N HIS A 163 -1.88 -20.35 3.77
CA HIS A 163 -2.47 -19.12 4.28
C HIS A 163 -2.46 -19.04 5.80
N HIS A 164 -2.66 -20.17 6.49
CA HIS A 164 -2.55 -20.25 7.93
C HIS A 164 -1.12 -20.03 8.40
N ILE A 165 -0.16 -20.74 7.82
CA ILE A 165 1.27 -20.65 8.16
C ILE A 165 1.78 -19.22 7.97
N SER A 166 1.49 -18.62 6.81
CA SER A 166 1.94 -17.25 6.51
C SER A 166 1.30 -16.23 7.45
N HIS A 167 -0.01 -16.31 7.69
CA HIS A 167 -0.71 -15.40 8.59
C HIS A 167 -0.20 -15.51 10.03
N HIS A 168 -0.01 -16.74 10.51
CA HIS A 168 0.49 -17.01 11.84
C HIS A 168 1.92 -16.49 12.04
N ALA A 169 2.79 -16.67 11.03
CA ALA A 169 4.15 -16.12 11.08
C ALA A 169 4.14 -14.60 11.29
N TYR A 170 3.24 -13.85 10.64
CA TYR A 170 3.12 -12.41 10.84
C TYR A 170 2.55 -12.05 12.21
N THR A 171 1.42 -12.66 12.59
CA THR A 171 0.74 -12.32 13.84
C THR A 171 1.58 -12.63 15.06
N ASP A 172 2.34 -13.72 15.03
CA ASP A 172 3.21 -14.10 16.13
C ASP A 172 4.44 -13.20 16.28
N ASN A 173 4.96 -12.67 15.19
CA ASN A 173 6.22 -11.93 15.25
C ASN A 173 6.06 -10.40 15.14
N LEU A 174 4.90 -9.90 14.70
CA LEU A 174 4.64 -8.47 14.55
C LEU A 174 3.56 -7.95 15.53
N THR A 175 3.44 -8.59 16.69
CA THR A 175 2.58 -8.14 17.81
C THR A 175 3.26 -8.34 19.16
N GLY A 176 2.79 -7.61 20.18
CA GLY A 176 3.26 -7.74 21.56
C GLY A 176 4.76 -7.53 21.75
N VAL A 177 5.37 -8.32 22.62
CA VAL A 177 6.79 -8.21 22.98
C VAL A 177 7.70 -8.44 21.77
N ARG A 178 7.37 -9.38 20.89
CA ARG A 178 8.16 -9.66 19.68
C ARG A 178 8.20 -8.49 18.71
N LEU A 179 7.10 -7.76 18.58
CA LEU A 179 7.08 -6.51 17.83
C LEU A 179 8.00 -5.47 18.44
N ALA A 180 7.98 -5.30 19.77
CA ALA A 180 8.86 -4.36 20.45
C ALA A 180 10.36 -4.69 20.24
N GLU A 181 10.74 -5.97 20.24
CA GLU A 181 12.11 -6.42 19.92
C GLU A 181 12.54 -6.02 18.49
N VAL A 182 11.66 -6.20 17.49
CA VAL A 182 11.95 -5.83 16.11
C VAL A 182 12.06 -4.31 15.95
N VAL A 183 11.15 -3.55 16.58
CA VAL A 183 11.16 -2.08 16.55
C VAL A 183 12.42 -1.51 17.22
N ALA A 184 12.81 -2.02 18.39
CA ALA A 184 14.02 -1.59 19.08
C ALA A 184 15.26 -1.79 18.20
N ARG A 185 15.36 -2.94 17.54
CA ARG A 185 16.44 -3.24 16.62
C ARG A 185 16.42 -2.32 15.39
N PHE A 186 15.25 -2.10 14.81
CA PHE A 186 15.09 -1.16 13.69
C PHE A 186 15.59 0.24 14.09
N LEU A 187 15.17 0.77 15.23
CA LEU A 187 15.57 2.10 15.71
C LEU A 187 17.07 2.19 15.99
N THR A 188 17.66 1.14 16.56
CA THR A 188 19.12 1.06 16.76
C THR A 188 19.86 1.11 15.42
N ASN A 189 19.41 0.31 14.45
CA ASN A 189 20.01 0.30 13.12
C ASN A 189 19.82 1.64 12.40
N LEU A 190 18.63 2.25 12.48
CA LEU A 190 18.38 3.57 11.90
C LEU A 190 19.27 4.63 12.50
N GLY A 191 19.46 4.62 13.83
CA GLY A 191 20.40 5.49 14.49
C GLY A 191 21.82 5.36 13.91
N THR A 192 22.28 4.12 13.72
CA THR A 192 23.58 3.80 13.12
C THR A 192 23.68 4.27 11.66
N GLU A 193 22.64 4.04 10.84
CA GLU A 193 22.62 4.51 9.44
C GLU A 193 22.70 6.04 9.35
N LEU A 194 21.98 6.74 10.23
CA LEU A 194 22.00 8.20 10.29
C LEU A 194 23.33 8.77 10.79
N ASP A 195 24.05 8.02 11.62
CA ASP A 195 25.37 8.44 12.12
C ASP A 195 26.48 8.28 11.06
N LYS A 196 26.31 7.41 10.07
CA LYS A 196 27.27 7.22 8.96
C LYS A 196 27.43 8.44 8.06
N ILE A 197 26.44 9.35 8.02
CA ILE A 197 26.48 10.50 7.09
C ILE A 197 27.58 11.52 7.42
N GLY A 198 28.21 11.42 8.60
CA GLY A 198 29.33 12.27 8.99
C GLY A 198 28.98 13.76 9.19
N VAL A 199 27.71 14.09 9.38
CA VAL A 199 27.27 15.47 9.62
C VAL A 199 27.78 15.95 10.96
N VAL A 200 28.51 17.09 10.96
CA VAL A 200 29.02 17.76 12.16
C VAL A 200 28.05 18.81 12.70
N THR A 201 28.18 19.17 13.97
CA THR A 201 27.19 19.94 14.72
C THR A 201 27.01 21.38 14.23
N ASN A 202 28.05 22.01 13.70
CA ASN A 202 28.03 23.42 13.32
C ASN A 202 28.13 23.68 11.82
N GLU A 203 28.16 22.64 10.99
CA GLU A 203 28.32 22.76 9.56
C GLU A 203 27.14 22.14 8.83
N TRP A 204 26.69 22.84 7.78
CA TRP A 204 25.66 22.31 6.89
C TRP A 204 26.31 21.36 5.87
N LEU A 205 25.76 20.17 5.76
CA LEU A 205 26.06 19.22 4.68
C LEU A 205 24.96 19.27 3.64
N ASP A 206 25.31 19.60 2.40
CA ASP A 206 24.38 19.53 1.28
C ASP A 206 24.16 18.08 0.85
N ILE A 207 22.89 17.71 0.69
CA ILE A 207 22.48 16.42 0.15
C ILE A 207 21.69 16.61 -1.14
N PRO A 208 22.00 15.83 -2.20
CA PRO A 208 21.37 16.01 -3.51
C PRO A 208 19.87 15.71 -3.51
N ASP A 209 19.42 14.82 -2.62
CA ASP A 209 18.04 14.37 -2.57
C ASP A 209 17.69 13.80 -1.18
N LEU A 210 16.86 14.53 -0.45
CA LEU A 210 16.40 14.13 0.89
C LEU A 210 15.57 12.85 0.85
N TYR A 211 14.74 12.68 -0.19
CA TYR A 211 13.93 11.47 -0.31
C TYR A 211 14.81 10.22 -0.44
N SER A 212 15.78 10.23 -1.34
CA SER A 212 16.72 9.10 -1.50
C SER A 212 17.54 8.85 -0.23
N PHE A 213 17.90 9.89 0.52
CA PHE A 213 18.59 9.74 1.80
C PHE A 213 17.71 9.01 2.84
N ILE A 214 16.47 9.46 3.04
CA ILE A 214 15.50 8.80 3.93
C ILE A 214 15.25 7.37 3.48
N GLN A 215 15.03 7.19 2.17
CA GLN A 215 14.76 5.90 1.55
C GLN A 215 15.85 4.87 1.84
N ASN A 216 17.10 5.22 1.63
CA ASN A 216 18.21 4.31 1.84
C ASN A 216 18.46 4.03 3.33
N ALA A 217 18.42 5.06 4.19
CA ALA A 217 18.64 4.90 5.62
C ALA A 217 17.58 4.00 6.27
N VAL A 218 16.31 4.24 5.97
CA VAL A 218 15.20 3.45 6.53
C VAL A 218 15.19 2.03 5.95
N PHE A 219 15.42 1.87 4.64
CA PHE A 219 15.50 0.55 3.99
C PHE A 219 16.60 -0.32 4.57
N ASN A 220 17.81 0.23 4.72
CA ASN A 220 18.94 -0.51 5.29
C ASN A 220 18.65 -0.92 6.73
N ALA A 221 18.17 0.02 7.56
CA ALA A 221 17.83 -0.24 8.95
C ALA A 221 16.76 -1.32 9.09
N ASN A 222 15.71 -1.26 8.26
CA ASN A 222 14.60 -2.21 8.26
C ASN A 222 15.04 -3.59 7.77
N THR A 223 15.78 -3.65 6.67
CA THR A 223 16.30 -4.90 6.12
C THR A 223 17.26 -5.58 7.09
N LEU A 224 18.15 -4.82 7.75
CA LEU A 224 19.01 -5.34 8.83
C LEU A 224 18.20 -5.91 10.00
N ALA A 225 17.13 -5.21 10.42
CA ALA A 225 16.30 -5.66 11.53
C ALA A 225 15.51 -6.93 11.21
N LEU A 226 15.01 -7.04 9.99
CA LEU A 226 14.14 -8.14 9.54
C LEU A 226 14.93 -9.33 8.99
N CYS A 227 15.92 -9.09 8.12
CA CYS A 227 16.60 -10.11 7.30
C CYS A 227 18.02 -10.43 7.78
N GLY A 228 18.59 -9.65 8.72
CA GLY A 228 19.98 -9.80 9.17
C GLY A 228 21.00 -9.07 8.28
N SER A 229 22.28 -9.08 8.71
CA SER A 229 23.35 -8.43 7.96
C SER A 229 23.80 -9.22 6.73
N HIS A 230 23.66 -10.53 6.79
CA HIS A 230 24.19 -11.45 5.79
C HIS A 230 23.62 -11.23 4.39
N ILE A 231 22.38 -10.72 4.25
CA ILE A 231 21.78 -10.40 2.95
C ILE A 231 22.60 -9.35 2.18
N PHE A 232 23.20 -8.37 2.87
CA PHE A 232 24.05 -7.35 2.27
C PHE A 232 25.48 -7.86 2.01
N GLU A 233 25.99 -8.75 2.86
CA GLU A 233 27.30 -9.38 2.66
C GLU A 233 27.36 -10.19 1.38
N VAL A 234 26.33 -10.99 1.13
CA VAL A 234 26.24 -11.81 -0.11
C VAL A 234 25.72 -11.03 -1.33
N ASN A 235 25.06 -9.91 -1.12
CA ASN A 235 24.54 -9.03 -2.16
C ASN A 235 24.88 -7.57 -1.88
N PRO A 236 26.11 -7.10 -2.14
CA PRO A 236 26.55 -5.74 -1.79
C PRO A 236 25.72 -4.61 -2.45
N THR A 237 25.10 -4.85 -3.59
CA THR A 237 24.24 -3.90 -4.32
C THR A 237 22.75 -4.03 -3.99
N PHE A 238 22.39 -4.77 -2.92
CA PHE A 238 21.00 -5.15 -2.63
C PHE A 238 20.05 -3.94 -2.53
N THR A 239 20.47 -2.87 -1.87
CA THR A 239 19.66 -1.65 -1.72
C THR A 239 19.36 -0.99 -3.06
N GLU A 240 20.37 -0.82 -3.91
CA GLU A 240 20.21 -0.24 -5.24
C GLU A 240 19.33 -1.12 -6.14
N ASP A 241 19.60 -2.42 -6.15
CA ASP A 241 18.85 -3.41 -6.93
C ASP A 241 17.38 -3.46 -6.50
N PHE A 242 17.11 -3.33 -5.20
CA PHE A 242 15.74 -3.30 -4.68
C PHE A 242 14.97 -2.08 -5.16
N TRP A 243 15.55 -0.87 -5.11
CA TRP A 243 14.86 0.33 -5.58
C TRP A 243 14.71 0.38 -7.10
N ASN A 244 15.66 -0.19 -7.83
CA ASN A 244 15.50 -0.44 -9.26
C ASN A 244 14.32 -1.38 -9.54
N PHE A 245 14.17 -2.45 -8.75
CA PHE A 245 13.03 -3.36 -8.84
C PHE A 245 11.72 -2.65 -8.49
N ASP A 246 11.64 -1.95 -7.36
CA ASP A 246 10.45 -1.23 -6.92
C ASP A 246 9.93 -0.27 -7.99
N SER A 247 10.83 0.44 -8.68
CA SER A 247 10.49 1.37 -9.76
C SER A 247 9.83 0.71 -10.98
N GLN A 248 9.93 -0.62 -11.12
CA GLN A 248 9.45 -1.39 -12.28
C GLN A 248 8.22 -2.27 -11.99
N VAL A 249 7.76 -2.36 -10.74
CA VAL A 249 6.65 -3.28 -10.36
C VAL A 249 5.33 -2.97 -11.06
N GLY A 250 5.11 -1.73 -11.48
CA GLY A 250 3.86 -1.29 -12.12
C GLY A 250 3.53 -2.01 -13.44
N GLY A 251 4.52 -2.30 -14.25
CA GLY A 251 4.34 -3.02 -15.52
C GLY A 251 3.87 -4.47 -15.33
N PRO A 252 4.62 -5.29 -14.57
CA PRO A 252 4.22 -6.66 -14.23
C PRO A 252 2.87 -6.73 -13.49
N LEU A 253 2.56 -5.79 -12.59
CA LEU A 253 1.26 -5.74 -11.92
C LEU A 253 0.10 -5.59 -12.92
N LYS A 254 0.25 -4.72 -13.91
CA LYS A 254 -0.73 -4.53 -14.99
C LYS A 254 -0.81 -5.72 -15.95
N GLY A 255 0.02 -6.74 -15.77
CA GLY A 255 0.07 -7.92 -16.64
C GLY A 255 0.67 -7.65 -18.01
N ILE A 256 1.47 -6.59 -18.17
CA ILE A 256 2.14 -6.31 -19.45
C ILE A 256 3.13 -7.45 -19.73
N PRO A 257 3.01 -8.12 -20.88
CA PRO A 257 3.86 -9.26 -21.23
C PRO A 257 5.35 -8.91 -21.28
N ARG A 258 6.19 -9.90 -20.93
CA ARG A 258 7.65 -9.77 -20.84
C ARG A 258 8.30 -9.18 -22.10
N PHE A 259 7.80 -9.51 -23.29
CA PHE A 259 8.39 -9.04 -24.54
C PHE A 259 8.20 -7.52 -24.77
N PHE A 260 7.22 -6.88 -24.11
CA PHE A 260 7.06 -5.42 -24.16
C PHE A 260 7.89 -4.68 -23.10
N ILE A 261 8.18 -5.32 -21.97
CA ILE A 261 8.92 -4.74 -20.85
C ILE A 261 10.00 -5.71 -20.33
N PRO A 262 10.94 -6.14 -21.20
CA PRO A 262 11.93 -7.17 -20.85
C PRO A 262 12.82 -6.76 -19.67
N ASP A 263 13.15 -5.48 -19.53
CA ASP A 263 14.00 -4.98 -18.45
C ASP A 263 13.34 -5.10 -17.07
N ALA A 264 12.05 -4.80 -16.96
CA ALA A 264 11.32 -4.96 -15.71
C ALA A 264 11.38 -6.41 -15.21
N TYR A 265 11.19 -7.36 -16.11
CA TYR A 265 11.27 -8.78 -15.77
C TYR A 265 12.71 -9.24 -15.48
N ARG A 266 13.72 -8.68 -16.17
CA ARG A 266 15.13 -8.98 -15.91
C ARG A 266 15.55 -8.49 -14.52
N ILE A 267 15.14 -7.27 -14.14
CA ILE A 267 15.40 -6.70 -12.82
C ILE A 267 14.70 -7.52 -11.73
N ARG A 268 13.43 -7.88 -11.93
CA ARG A 268 12.70 -8.79 -11.03
C ARG A 268 13.45 -10.11 -10.81
N ASP A 269 13.83 -10.77 -11.91
CA ASP A 269 14.50 -12.07 -11.86
C ASP A 269 15.88 -11.97 -11.20
N LYS A 270 16.57 -10.81 -11.32
CA LYS A 270 17.81 -10.52 -10.57
C LYS A 270 17.54 -10.49 -9.07
N MET A 271 16.47 -9.82 -8.63
CA MET A 271 16.10 -9.76 -7.21
C MET A 271 15.78 -11.15 -6.64
N VAL A 272 15.00 -11.97 -7.35
CA VAL A 272 14.72 -13.34 -6.93
C VAL A 272 16.01 -14.15 -6.77
N LYS A 273 16.97 -14.00 -7.70
CA LYS A 273 18.28 -14.66 -7.61
C LYS A 273 19.10 -14.16 -6.41
N SER A 274 19.02 -12.89 -6.07
CA SER A 274 19.69 -12.32 -4.89
C SER A 274 19.11 -12.89 -3.60
N ILE A 275 17.79 -13.05 -3.49
CA ILE A 275 17.15 -13.70 -2.35
C ILE A 275 17.52 -15.19 -2.28
N LEU A 276 17.51 -15.90 -3.42
CA LEU A 276 17.96 -17.31 -3.47
C LEU A 276 19.41 -17.49 -3.00
N LYS A 277 20.30 -16.57 -3.40
CA LYS A 277 21.69 -16.58 -2.97
C LYS A 277 21.81 -16.38 -1.46
N TRP A 278 21.04 -15.42 -0.93
CA TRP A 278 20.96 -15.19 0.51
C TRP A 278 20.43 -16.42 1.25
N HIS A 279 19.31 -17.02 0.84
CA HIS A 279 18.74 -18.23 1.46
C HIS A 279 19.76 -19.37 1.53
N ARG A 280 20.38 -19.72 0.39
CA ARG A 280 21.35 -20.82 0.33
C ARG A 280 22.56 -20.59 1.22
N SER A 281 23.05 -19.37 1.25
CA SER A 281 24.18 -19.00 2.10
C SER A 281 23.80 -19.01 3.58
N ALA A 282 22.61 -18.49 3.94
CA ALA A 282 22.13 -18.47 5.31
C ALA A 282 21.86 -19.88 5.84
N GLU A 283 21.24 -20.76 5.04
CA GLU A 283 20.99 -22.16 5.40
C GLU A 283 22.28 -22.95 5.70
N ALA A 284 23.37 -22.64 4.99
CA ALA A 284 24.67 -23.29 5.23
C ALA A 284 25.30 -22.93 6.58
N HIS A 285 24.85 -21.86 7.24
CA HIS A 285 25.39 -21.38 8.52
C HIS A 285 24.47 -21.68 9.71
N LEU A 286 23.25 -22.17 9.48
CA LEU A 286 22.28 -22.41 10.54
C LEU A 286 22.16 -23.91 10.86
N ASP A 287 22.35 -24.24 12.14
CA ASP A 287 21.96 -25.55 12.66
C ASP A 287 20.46 -25.54 13.03
N HIS A 288 19.63 -26.07 12.14
CA HIS A 288 18.19 -26.17 12.37
C HIS A 288 17.80 -27.12 13.51
N SER A 289 18.73 -27.91 14.03
CA SER A 289 18.52 -28.77 15.21
C SER A 289 18.73 -28.03 16.53
N ASP A 290 19.35 -26.83 16.50
CA ASP A 290 19.60 -26.02 17.69
C ASP A 290 18.31 -25.42 18.24
N LYS A 291 17.88 -25.91 19.41
CA LYS A 291 16.69 -25.39 20.11
C LYS A 291 16.87 -24.00 20.69
N GLU A 292 18.10 -23.56 20.94
CA GLU A 292 18.39 -22.19 21.40
C GLU A 292 18.12 -21.16 20.30
N LEU A 293 18.30 -21.56 19.03
CA LEU A 293 17.94 -20.72 17.88
C LEU A 293 16.46 -20.29 17.89
N ASP A 294 15.56 -21.14 18.38
CA ASP A 294 14.13 -20.79 18.51
C ASP A 294 13.87 -19.71 19.56
N LYS A 295 14.74 -19.60 20.58
CA LYS A 295 14.65 -18.58 21.63
C LYS A 295 15.26 -17.26 21.20
N THR A 296 16.18 -17.28 20.23
CA THR A 296 16.88 -16.09 19.75
C THR A 296 15.94 -15.18 18.96
N SER A 297 15.84 -13.90 19.32
CA SER A 297 14.98 -12.94 18.64
C SER A 297 15.53 -12.53 17.28
N TRP A 298 16.85 -12.56 17.12
CA TRP A 298 17.55 -12.17 15.90
C TRP A 298 18.94 -12.82 15.81
N GLU A 299 19.39 -13.08 14.59
CA GLU A 299 20.75 -13.53 14.26
C GLU A 299 21.17 -12.99 12.88
N PRO A 300 22.46 -12.98 12.52
CA PRO A 300 22.92 -12.26 11.33
C PRO A 300 22.49 -12.87 9.98
N TYR A 301 22.22 -14.16 9.90
CA TYR A 301 21.99 -14.87 8.63
C TYR A 301 20.59 -14.69 8.06
N TYR A 302 19.53 -15.06 8.83
CA TYR A 302 18.13 -14.85 8.46
C TYR A 302 17.48 -13.69 9.21
N GLY A 303 18.21 -13.05 10.13
CA GLY A 303 17.73 -11.92 10.89
C GLY A 303 16.68 -12.29 11.94
N SER A 304 15.48 -11.75 11.78
CA SER A 304 14.39 -11.90 12.74
C SER A 304 13.80 -13.31 12.76
N ARG A 305 13.20 -13.65 13.91
CA ARG A 305 12.42 -14.90 14.05
C ARG A 305 11.35 -15.06 12.97
N LEU A 306 10.80 -13.96 12.44
CA LEU A 306 9.83 -13.98 11.35
C LEU A 306 10.39 -14.68 10.10
N PHE A 307 11.55 -14.28 9.61
CA PHE A 307 12.16 -14.89 8.41
C PHE A 307 12.62 -16.32 8.66
N ARG A 308 13.22 -16.62 9.83
CA ARG A 308 13.59 -18.00 10.19
C ARG A 308 12.40 -18.93 10.24
N ASN A 309 11.29 -18.52 10.89
CA ASN A 309 10.09 -19.34 10.97
C ASN A 309 9.49 -19.57 9.59
N ARG A 310 9.49 -18.56 8.73
CA ARG A 310 9.03 -18.68 7.34
C ARG A 310 9.90 -19.66 6.57
N ALA A 311 11.23 -19.55 6.62
CA ALA A 311 12.15 -20.47 5.97
C ALA A 311 11.87 -21.93 6.38
N ARG A 312 11.72 -22.18 7.69
CA ARG A 312 11.44 -23.51 8.25
C ARG A 312 10.09 -24.09 7.86
N HIS A 313 9.03 -23.28 7.88
CA HIS A 313 7.67 -23.79 7.65
C HIS A 313 7.31 -23.86 6.16
N LEU A 314 7.69 -22.85 5.37
CA LEU A 314 7.39 -22.84 3.94
C LEU A 314 8.18 -23.90 3.16
N SER A 315 9.35 -24.35 3.66
CA SER A 315 10.13 -25.43 3.05
C SER A 315 9.43 -26.79 3.10
N LYS A 316 8.44 -26.96 4.00
CA LYS A 316 7.68 -28.21 4.16
C LYS A 316 6.48 -28.31 3.23
N ILE A 317 6.07 -27.20 2.60
CA ILE A 317 4.89 -27.16 1.75
C ILE A 317 5.23 -27.78 0.38
N ASN A 318 4.48 -28.79 0.00
CA ASN A 318 4.61 -29.46 -1.29
C ASN A 318 4.35 -28.47 -2.43
N GLY A 319 5.18 -28.48 -3.47
CA GLY A 319 5.08 -27.54 -4.59
C GLY A 319 5.58 -26.10 -4.30
N PHE A 320 6.06 -25.81 -3.07
CA PHE A 320 6.58 -24.52 -2.69
C PHE A 320 8.11 -24.52 -2.55
N GLY A 321 8.80 -24.75 -3.68
CA GLY A 321 10.25 -24.89 -3.75
C GLY A 321 11.02 -23.58 -3.50
N ASP A 322 12.34 -23.63 -3.65
CA ASP A 322 13.26 -22.54 -3.34
C ASP A 322 12.91 -21.21 -4.03
N GLN A 323 12.59 -21.27 -5.32
CA GLN A 323 12.21 -20.06 -6.07
C GLN A 323 10.89 -19.46 -5.54
N ALA A 324 9.91 -20.31 -5.17
CA ALA A 324 8.67 -19.87 -4.58
C ALA A 324 8.91 -19.17 -3.22
N ARG A 325 9.77 -19.75 -2.37
CA ARG A 325 10.17 -19.17 -1.09
C ARG A 325 10.87 -17.82 -1.29
N ALA A 326 11.81 -17.75 -2.22
CA ALA A 326 12.53 -16.52 -2.53
C ALA A 326 11.61 -15.40 -3.07
N ALA A 327 10.70 -15.74 -3.97
CA ALA A 327 9.70 -14.80 -4.48
C ALA A 327 8.76 -14.30 -3.37
N ASN A 328 8.37 -15.20 -2.47
CA ASN A 328 7.49 -14.86 -1.35
C ASN A 328 8.19 -13.97 -0.30
N ASP A 329 9.47 -14.19 -0.04
CA ASP A 329 10.26 -13.34 0.85
C ASP A 329 10.64 -12.01 0.21
N LEU A 330 10.87 -11.96 -1.12
CA LEU A 330 10.96 -10.70 -1.85
C LEU A 330 9.67 -9.87 -1.68
N GLY A 331 8.50 -10.53 -1.76
CA GLY A 331 7.21 -9.90 -1.51
C GLY A 331 7.07 -9.36 -0.08
N LEU A 332 7.60 -10.04 0.92
CA LEU A 332 7.60 -9.57 2.30
C LEU A 332 8.54 -8.36 2.48
N ILE A 333 9.75 -8.41 1.93
CA ILE A 333 10.70 -7.29 1.98
C ILE A 333 10.11 -6.06 1.27
N TRP A 334 9.47 -6.28 0.11
CA TRP A 334 8.79 -5.20 -0.62
C TRP A 334 7.63 -4.62 0.19
N GLY A 335 6.77 -5.46 0.76
CA GLY A 335 5.63 -5.04 1.59
C GLY A 335 6.03 -4.29 2.86
N ALA A 336 7.20 -4.58 3.42
CA ALA A 336 7.73 -3.92 4.62
C ALA A 336 8.35 -2.53 4.33
N ASN A 337 8.71 -2.23 3.07
CA ASN A 337 9.47 -1.03 2.74
C ASN A 337 8.74 -0.07 1.78
N SER A 338 8.06 -0.60 0.75
CA SER A 338 7.53 0.21 -0.35
C SER A 338 6.39 1.17 0.03
N ASN A 339 5.76 0.99 1.18
CA ASN A 339 4.69 1.86 1.68
C ASN A 339 5.11 2.71 2.88
N SER A 340 5.81 2.14 3.85
CA SER A 340 6.22 2.86 5.07
C SER A 340 7.24 3.95 4.77
N ILE A 341 8.20 3.69 3.88
CA ILE A 341 9.25 4.65 3.54
C ILE A 341 8.70 5.91 2.85
N PRO A 342 7.87 5.83 1.80
CA PRO A 342 7.21 7.01 1.27
C PRO A 342 6.36 7.75 2.31
N ALA A 343 5.64 7.04 3.19
CA ALA A 343 4.84 7.67 4.25
C ALA A 343 5.73 8.43 5.25
N ILE A 344 6.86 7.87 5.67
CA ILE A 344 7.86 8.54 6.51
C ILE A 344 8.39 9.81 5.83
N ALA A 345 8.75 9.69 4.54
CA ALA A 345 9.29 10.81 3.78
C ALA A 345 8.26 11.95 3.66
N TRP A 346 6.99 11.63 3.39
CA TRP A 346 5.93 12.63 3.34
C TRP A 346 5.73 13.32 4.69
N CYS A 347 5.66 12.57 5.79
CA CYS A 347 5.56 13.18 7.12
C CYS A 347 6.70 14.17 7.37
N ILE A 348 7.94 13.79 7.06
CA ILE A 348 9.10 14.67 7.23
C ILE A 348 9.00 15.90 6.32
N LEU A 349 8.71 15.71 5.03
CA LEU A 349 8.59 16.80 4.06
C LEU A 349 7.47 17.79 4.46
N ASP A 350 6.28 17.29 4.81
CA ASP A 350 5.16 18.12 5.18
C ASP A 350 5.40 18.89 6.50
N ILE A 351 6.15 18.30 7.44
CA ILE A 351 6.56 18.98 8.68
C ILE A 351 7.60 20.08 8.39
N ILE A 352 8.68 19.78 7.67
CA ILE A 352 9.76 20.76 7.44
C ILE A 352 9.38 21.89 6.49
N CYS A 353 8.40 21.68 5.62
CA CYS A 353 7.85 22.71 4.75
C CYS A 353 6.94 23.71 5.50
N ARG A 354 6.57 23.45 6.77
CA ARG A 354 5.68 24.28 7.59
C ARG A 354 6.39 24.66 8.90
N PRO A 355 7.02 25.86 8.98
CA PRO A 355 7.85 26.24 10.13
C PRO A 355 7.12 26.18 11.49
N ASP A 356 5.85 26.57 11.53
CA ASP A 356 5.05 26.52 12.75
C ASP A 356 4.81 25.08 13.21
N LEU A 357 4.47 24.19 12.27
CA LEU A 357 4.31 22.76 12.55
C LEU A 357 5.63 22.12 12.98
N LEU A 358 6.73 22.46 12.31
CA LEU A 358 8.07 21.98 12.69
C LEU A 358 8.42 22.38 14.11
N SER A 359 8.17 23.66 14.47
CA SER A 359 8.40 24.16 15.82
C SER A 359 7.56 23.42 16.86
N GLN A 360 6.28 23.18 16.57
CA GLN A 360 5.37 22.45 17.44
C GLN A 360 5.83 20.99 17.63
N VAL A 361 6.13 20.28 16.55
CA VAL A 361 6.62 18.88 16.62
C VAL A 361 7.93 18.79 17.39
N GLN A 362 8.84 19.75 17.19
CA GLN A 362 10.11 19.79 17.93
C GLN A 362 9.91 20.04 19.42
N ALA A 363 8.95 20.89 19.80
CA ALA A 363 8.61 21.11 21.20
C ALA A 363 8.06 19.84 21.87
N GLU A 364 7.20 19.10 21.16
CA GLU A 364 6.66 17.83 21.64
C GLU A 364 7.78 16.78 21.81
N LEU A 365 8.66 16.64 20.82
CA LEU A 365 9.81 15.71 20.92
C LEU A 365 10.74 16.08 22.06
N ALA A 366 11.05 17.37 22.25
CA ALA A 366 11.89 17.83 23.35
C ALA A 366 11.22 17.58 24.73
N SER A 367 9.89 17.67 24.81
CA SER A 367 9.15 17.33 26.02
C SER A 367 9.28 15.86 26.37
N ILE A 368 9.12 14.96 25.39
CA ILE A 368 9.30 13.50 25.57
C ILE A 368 10.74 13.19 25.97
N GLU A 369 11.72 13.85 25.37
CA GLU A 369 13.13 13.66 25.74
C GLU A 369 13.43 14.06 27.19
N LYS A 370 12.84 15.16 27.66
CA LYS A 370 12.99 15.60 29.06
C LYS A 370 12.37 14.64 30.06
N LEU A 371 11.30 13.93 29.71
CA LEU A 371 10.70 12.90 30.57
C LEU A 371 11.62 11.69 30.72
N HIS A 372 12.47 11.41 29.72
CA HIS A 372 13.34 10.25 29.67
C HIS A 372 14.76 10.62 29.22
N PRO A 373 15.51 11.40 30.00
CA PRO A 373 16.79 11.99 29.57
C PRO A 373 17.89 10.96 29.29
N THR A 374 17.86 9.80 29.96
CA THR A 374 18.83 8.71 29.80
C THR A 374 18.31 7.54 28.95
N ALA A 375 17.05 7.61 28.50
CA ALA A 375 16.43 6.52 27.76
C ALA A 375 16.88 6.49 26.30
N ASN A 376 17.08 5.29 25.79
CA ASN A 376 17.26 5.06 24.37
C ASN A 376 15.96 5.36 23.60
N PHE A 377 16.05 5.47 22.28
CA PHE A 377 14.92 5.84 21.44
C PHE A 377 13.75 4.83 21.51
N ASP A 378 14.06 3.54 21.61
CA ASP A 378 13.08 2.46 21.77
C ASP A 378 12.29 2.57 23.10
N GLN A 379 12.94 3.02 24.17
CA GLN A 379 12.29 3.24 25.48
C GLN A 379 11.34 4.44 25.49
N ARG A 380 11.52 5.40 24.57
CA ARG A 380 10.62 6.56 24.37
C ARG A 380 9.41 6.24 23.48
N MET A 381 9.38 5.08 22.83
CA MET A 381 8.30 4.70 21.88
C MET A 381 6.89 4.76 22.46
N PRO A 382 6.62 4.36 23.72
CA PRO A 382 5.27 4.48 24.28
C PRO A 382 4.76 5.93 24.28
N ASP A 383 5.60 6.91 24.63
CA ASP A 383 5.22 8.32 24.65
C ASP A 383 5.11 8.90 23.23
N LEU A 384 6.01 8.54 22.33
CA LEU A 384 5.91 8.89 20.90
C LEU A 384 4.61 8.37 20.28
N LEU A 385 4.24 7.13 20.61
CA LEU A 385 3.00 6.52 20.12
C LEU A 385 1.74 7.07 20.79
N SER A 386 1.83 7.71 21.95
CA SER A 386 0.73 8.39 22.63
C SER A 386 0.56 9.84 22.18
N ASN A 387 1.56 10.42 21.51
CA ASN A 387 1.53 11.80 21.04
C ASN A 387 0.48 12.00 19.95
N LEU A 388 -0.52 12.83 20.22
CA LEU A 388 -1.69 13.01 19.34
C LEU A 388 -1.31 13.65 18.00
N LEU A 389 -0.40 14.62 18.02
CA LEU A 389 0.02 15.34 16.82
C LEU A 389 0.77 14.41 15.86
N LEU A 390 1.77 13.68 16.35
CA LEU A 390 2.52 12.72 15.53
C LEU A 390 1.61 11.63 14.94
N GLN A 391 0.68 11.13 15.74
CA GLN A 391 -0.29 10.14 15.27
C GLN A 391 -1.23 10.72 14.21
N SER A 392 -1.69 11.97 14.38
CA SER A 392 -2.59 12.61 13.43
C SER A 392 -1.89 12.92 12.13
N ILE A 393 -0.64 13.41 12.17
CA ILE A 393 0.21 13.60 10.98
C ILE A 393 0.34 12.29 10.21
N TYR A 394 0.70 11.21 10.88
CA TYR A 394 0.82 9.89 10.25
C TYR A 394 -0.50 9.41 9.61
N CYS A 395 -1.63 9.58 10.30
CA CYS A 395 -2.93 9.22 9.77
C CYS A 395 -3.31 10.06 8.55
N GLU A 396 -3.02 11.35 8.58
CA GLU A 396 -3.31 12.28 7.49
C GLU A 396 -2.46 11.97 6.25
N GLU A 397 -1.19 11.64 6.41
CA GLU A 397 -0.34 11.23 5.28
C GLU A 397 -0.85 9.94 4.63
N LEU A 398 -1.25 8.96 5.43
CA LEU A 398 -1.86 7.74 4.89
C LEU A 398 -3.20 8.00 4.19
N ARG A 399 -3.96 9.01 4.61
CA ARG A 399 -5.17 9.45 3.93
C ARG A 399 -4.87 10.09 2.58
N LEU A 400 -3.91 11.03 2.56
CA LEU A 400 -3.59 11.84 1.38
C LEU A 400 -2.77 11.12 0.33
N ARG A 401 -1.89 10.20 0.72
CA ARG A 401 -0.87 9.65 -0.18
C ARG A 401 -1.08 8.18 -0.52
N ASN A 402 -1.97 7.47 0.17
CA ASN A 402 -2.19 6.06 -0.13
C ASN A 402 -3.17 5.89 -1.29
N ALA A 403 -2.66 5.33 -2.39
CA ALA A 403 -3.40 5.07 -3.62
C ALA A 403 -3.58 3.56 -3.90
N ALA A 404 -3.38 2.69 -2.91
CA ALA A 404 -3.52 1.25 -3.12
C ALA A 404 -4.93 0.87 -3.60
N ALA A 405 -4.98 -0.13 -4.47
CA ALA A 405 -6.21 -0.76 -4.90
C ALA A 405 -6.50 -2.00 -4.04
N LEU A 406 -7.65 -2.01 -3.39
CA LEU A 406 -8.15 -3.17 -2.67
C LEU A 406 -8.87 -4.10 -3.64
N GLN A 407 -8.52 -5.38 -3.61
CA GLN A 407 -9.09 -6.37 -4.53
C GLN A 407 -9.73 -7.52 -3.75
N ARG A 408 -10.93 -7.92 -4.17
CA ARG A 408 -11.65 -9.09 -3.66
C ARG A 408 -12.31 -9.82 -4.82
N SER A 409 -12.34 -11.13 -4.75
CA SER A 409 -13.08 -11.97 -5.70
C SER A 409 -14.25 -12.64 -4.99
N THR A 410 -15.41 -12.72 -5.65
CA THR A 410 -16.57 -13.43 -5.11
C THR A 410 -16.38 -14.94 -5.19
N VAL A 411 -16.67 -15.63 -4.09
CA VAL A 411 -16.60 -17.10 -4.01
C VAL A 411 -17.85 -17.73 -4.64
N SER A 412 -19.00 -17.04 -4.55
CA SER A 412 -20.28 -17.51 -5.08
C SER A 412 -21.02 -16.39 -5.83
N SER A 413 -22.04 -16.76 -6.58
CA SER A 413 -22.94 -15.81 -7.27
C SER A 413 -23.99 -15.16 -6.35
N ASN A 414 -23.91 -15.39 -5.03
CA ASN A 414 -24.89 -14.87 -4.09
C ASN A 414 -24.49 -13.54 -3.43
N PHE A 415 -23.26 -13.09 -3.66
CA PHE A 415 -22.78 -11.86 -3.06
C PHE A 415 -23.49 -10.63 -3.62
N LYS A 416 -23.93 -9.73 -2.72
CA LYS A 416 -24.65 -8.49 -3.04
C LYS A 416 -24.09 -7.29 -2.29
N LEU A 417 -24.00 -6.15 -2.98
CA LEU A 417 -23.80 -4.82 -2.39
C LEU A 417 -25.08 -4.00 -2.60
N GLY A 418 -25.89 -3.82 -1.55
CA GLY A 418 -27.22 -3.23 -1.71
C GLY A 418 -28.07 -4.03 -2.70
N PRO A 419 -28.63 -3.39 -3.74
CA PRO A 419 -29.41 -4.08 -4.76
C PRO A 419 -28.57 -4.78 -5.84
N TRP A 420 -27.23 -4.64 -5.81
CA TRP A 420 -26.34 -5.11 -6.86
C TRP A 420 -25.85 -6.53 -6.58
N LYS A 421 -26.13 -7.45 -7.50
CA LYS A 421 -25.70 -8.84 -7.45
C LYS A 421 -24.49 -9.07 -8.35
N PHE A 422 -23.47 -9.77 -7.83
CA PHE A 422 -22.23 -10.05 -8.55
C PHE A 422 -22.20 -11.52 -9.00
N PRO A 423 -21.62 -11.83 -10.18
CA PRO A 423 -21.41 -13.21 -10.58
C PRO A 423 -20.33 -13.86 -9.67
N LYS A 424 -20.24 -15.19 -9.73
CA LYS A 424 -19.11 -15.93 -9.14
C LYS A 424 -17.80 -15.49 -9.79
N GLU A 425 -16.72 -15.45 -9.01
CA GLU A 425 -15.38 -15.05 -9.46
C GLU A 425 -15.29 -13.60 -9.96
N ALA A 426 -16.28 -12.77 -9.63
CA ALA A 426 -16.23 -11.34 -9.93
C ALA A 426 -15.09 -10.67 -9.16
N MET A 427 -14.17 -10.05 -9.89
CA MET A 427 -13.06 -9.31 -9.30
C MET A 427 -13.50 -7.89 -8.97
N ILE A 428 -13.65 -7.58 -7.68
CA ILE A 428 -14.12 -6.30 -7.16
C ILE A 428 -12.91 -5.46 -6.76
N LEU A 429 -12.85 -4.22 -7.25
CA LEU A 429 -11.83 -3.22 -6.94
C LEU A 429 -12.41 -2.07 -6.13
N ALA A 430 -11.74 -1.68 -5.06
CA ALA A 430 -12.00 -0.43 -4.34
C ALA A 430 -10.68 0.33 -4.19
N SER A 431 -10.72 1.65 -4.31
CA SER A 431 -9.53 2.50 -4.22
C SER A 431 -9.46 3.21 -2.88
N ILE A 432 -8.32 3.08 -2.20
CA ILE A 432 -8.03 3.82 -0.96
C ILE A 432 -7.97 5.32 -1.25
N TRP A 433 -7.40 5.71 -2.39
CA TRP A 433 -7.30 7.11 -2.81
C TRP A 433 -8.66 7.81 -2.82
N PHE A 434 -9.63 7.28 -3.56
CA PHE A 434 -10.95 7.93 -3.64
C PHE A 434 -11.71 7.88 -2.31
N ALA A 435 -11.49 6.88 -1.47
CA ALA A 435 -12.04 6.85 -0.13
C ALA A 435 -11.41 7.95 0.76
N GLY A 436 -10.11 8.20 0.62
CA GLY A 436 -9.37 9.25 1.33
C GLY A 436 -9.69 10.69 0.87
N HIS A 437 -10.25 10.88 -0.34
CA HIS A 437 -10.51 12.18 -0.97
C HIS A 437 -12.00 12.46 -1.20
N ASP A 438 -12.89 11.75 -0.50
CA ASP A 438 -14.34 11.96 -0.63
C ASP A 438 -14.80 13.19 0.17
N LYS A 439 -15.08 14.31 -0.52
CA LYS A 439 -15.56 15.58 0.06
C LYS A 439 -16.88 15.45 0.85
N ASN A 440 -17.62 14.38 0.65
CA ASN A 440 -18.85 14.14 1.42
C ASN A 440 -18.57 13.53 2.80
N VAL A 441 -17.37 13.00 3.03
CA VAL A 441 -17.01 12.32 4.27
C VAL A 441 -16.06 13.15 5.12
N TRP A 442 -15.03 13.73 4.49
CA TRP A 442 -13.92 14.34 5.20
C TRP A 442 -14.23 15.76 5.64
N ASN A 443 -13.81 16.08 6.86
CA ASN A 443 -13.95 17.40 7.45
C ASN A 443 -12.97 18.39 6.80
N GLU A 444 -13.47 19.57 6.44
CA GLU A 444 -12.72 20.66 5.81
C GLU A 444 -12.56 21.88 6.74
N GLY A 445 -12.90 21.74 8.03
CA GLY A 445 -12.91 22.83 9.01
C GLY A 445 -14.24 23.61 9.01
N ALA A 446 -14.31 24.66 9.82
CA ALA A 446 -15.54 25.44 10.02
C ALA A 446 -15.99 26.19 8.76
N ASN A 447 -15.04 26.69 7.98
CA ASN A 447 -15.29 27.52 6.80
C ASN A 447 -14.71 26.90 5.52
N GLY A 448 -14.36 25.61 5.52
CA GLY A 448 -13.72 24.95 4.41
C GLY A 448 -12.24 25.33 4.19
N GLU A 449 -11.59 25.81 5.25
CA GLU A 449 -10.18 26.26 5.23
C GLU A 449 -9.17 25.14 4.99
N HIS A 450 -9.58 23.89 5.16
CA HIS A 450 -8.77 22.70 4.98
C HIS A 450 -9.35 21.81 3.88
N ASP A 451 -9.11 22.17 2.62
CA ASP A 451 -9.56 21.35 1.48
C ASP A 451 -9.22 19.87 1.69
N VAL A 452 -10.06 18.99 1.17
CA VAL A 452 -9.89 17.53 1.29
C VAL A 452 -8.56 17.07 0.70
N ASP A 453 -8.06 17.74 -0.33
CA ASP A 453 -6.79 17.43 -0.99
C ASP A 453 -5.58 18.12 -0.32
N SER A 454 -5.80 18.92 0.73
CA SER A 454 -4.75 19.59 1.50
C SER A 454 -4.38 18.82 2.76
N PHE A 455 -3.08 18.91 3.13
CA PHE A 455 -2.57 18.36 4.38
C PHE A 455 -3.02 19.21 5.58
N TRP A 456 -3.72 18.57 6.52
CA TRP A 456 -4.13 19.16 7.79
C TRP A 456 -3.65 18.27 8.95
N PRO A 457 -2.57 18.67 9.67
CA PRO A 457 -1.90 17.81 10.66
C PRO A 457 -2.79 17.40 11.84
N GLU A 458 -3.84 18.19 12.16
CA GLU A 458 -4.77 17.93 13.26
C GLU A 458 -6.10 17.28 12.82
N ARG A 459 -6.27 16.95 11.55
CA ARG A 459 -7.54 16.39 11.03
C ARG A 459 -8.08 15.22 11.85
N PHE A 460 -7.22 14.39 12.39
CA PHE A 460 -7.63 13.22 13.17
C PHE A 460 -7.76 13.45 14.67
N ILE A 461 -7.55 14.68 15.15
CA ILE A 461 -7.72 15.04 16.57
C ILE A 461 -9.12 15.57 16.79
N LEU A 462 -9.86 14.92 17.67
CA LEU A 462 -11.15 15.38 18.14
C LEU A 462 -10.95 16.19 19.41
N TYR A 463 -11.32 17.49 19.39
CA TYR A 463 -11.23 18.40 20.55
C TYR A 463 -12.57 18.51 21.27
N PRO A 464 -12.58 18.63 22.63
CA PRO A 464 -13.80 18.81 23.40
C PRO A 464 -14.58 20.05 22.94
N ASN A 465 -15.90 19.91 22.81
CA ASN A 465 -16.82 21.00 22.46
C ASN A 465 -16.49 21.75 21.14
N ASN A 466 -15.66 21.18 20.28
CA ASN A 466 -15.39 21.72 18.95
C ASN A 466 -16.03 20.85 17.86
N PRO A 467 -17.19 21.22 17.31
CA PRO A 467 -17.90 20.44 16.29
C PRO A 467 -17.20 20.43 14.91
N TYR A 468 -16.18 21.28 14.73
CA TYR A 468 -15.38 21.34 13.50
C TYR A 468 -14.04 20.61 13.63
N SER A 469 -13.83 19.88 14.73
CA SER A 469 -12.66 19.04 14.93
C SER A 469 -12.92 17.59 14.58
N GLY A 470 -11.86 16.82 14.36
CA GLY A 470 -11.94 15.41 13.98
C GLY A 470 -12.11 15.20 12.48
N PRO A 471 -11.95 13.96 11.99
CA PRO A 471 -11.81 13.70 10.57
C PRO A 471 -13.13 13.73 9.78
N ARG A 472 -14.28 13.50 10.44
CA ARG A 472 -15.58 13.45 9.77
C ARG A 472 -16.21 14.83 9.64
N LYS A 473 -16.73 15.11 8.45
CA LYS A 473 -17.57 16.28 8.20
C LYS A 473 -18.76 16.30 9.15
N SER A 474 -19.01 17.45 9.79
CA SER A 474 -20.14 17.61 10.71
C SER A 474 -21.45 17.67 9.92
N ASP A 475 -22.30 16.66 10.09
CA ASP A 475 -23.70 16.74 9.70
C ASP A 475 -24.47 17.44 10.82
N SER A 476 -25.59 18.11 10.51
CA SER A 476 -26.45 18.78 11.47
C SER A 476 -26.96 17.76 12.53
N GLY A 477 -26.35 17.74 13.70
CA GLY A 477 -26.67 16.81 14.79
C GLY A 477 -25.65 16.81 15.93
N LYS A 478 -25.82 15.94 16.93
CA LYS A 478 -24.88 15.79 18.06
C LYS A 478 -23.51 15.33 17.57
N HIS A 479 -22.50 16.16 17.73
CA HIS A 479 -21.13 15.85 17.33
C HIS A 479 -20.42 15.02 18.42
N PRO A 480 -19.55 14.05 18.07
CA PRO A 480 -18.81 13.24 19.05
C PRO A 480 -17.96 14.05 20.05
N SER A 481 -17.56 15.28 19.71
CA SER A 481 -16.79 16.19 20.58
C SER A 481 -17.54 16.58 21.87
N GLU A 482 -18.87 16.57 21.87
CA GLU A 482 -19.70 16.87 23.05
C GLU A 482 -19.57 15.82 24.17
N LYS A 483 -19.07 14.63 23.84
CA LYS A 483 -18.98 13.46 24.74
C LYS A 483 -17.59 13.22 25.29
N ILE A 484 -16.61 14.05 24.99
CA ILE A 484 -15.22 13.82 25.40
C ILE A 484 -14.75 14.94 26.34
N ALA A 485 -13.97 14.56 27.35
CA ALA A 485 -13.40 15.50 28.32
C ALA A 485 -11.99 16.00 27.93
N LYS A 486 -11.28 15.26 27.05
CA LYS A 486 -9.90 15.58 26.62
C LYS A 486 -9.75 15.32 25.12
N PRO A 487 -8.81 16.00 24.44
CA PRO A 487 -8.48 15.70 23.05
C PRO A 487 -8.13 14.23 22.86
N LYS A 488 -8.56 13.64 21.75
CA LYS A 488 -8.22 12.26 21.39
C LYS A 488 -8.08 12.07 19.90
N LEU A 489 -7.21 11.15 19.52
CA LEU A 489 -7.16 10.65 18.13
C LEU A 489 -8.41 9.82 17.83
N THR A 490 -8.99 9.99 16.65
CA THR A 490 -10.13 9.16 16.21
C THR A 490 -10.05 8.83 14.72
N THR A 491 -10.31 7.59 14.38
CA THR A 491 -10.49 7.07 13.02
C THR A 491 -11.85 6.39 12.84
N ASP A 492 -12.53 6.10 13.94
CA ASP A 492 -13.77 5.30 13.96
C ASP A 492 -14.93 6.01 13.24
N THR A 493 -14.94 7.35 13.29
CA THR A 493 -15.99 8.18 12.69
C THR A 493 -15.94 8.17 11.14
N VAL A 494 -14.82 7.75 10.56
CA VAL A 494 -14.58 7.67 9.12
C VAL A 494 -14.32 6.23 8.64
N SER A 495 -14.91 5.26 9.34
CA SER A 495 -14.84 3.85 8.97
C SER A 495 -15.32 3.62 7.52
N GLY A 496 -14.56 2.85 6.74
CA GLY A 496 -14.81 2.64 5.32
C GLY A 496 -14.24 3.71 4.39
N SER A 497 -13.83 4.87 4.93
CA SER A 497 -13.10 5.92 4.20
C SER A 497 -11.64 6.00 4.61
N TRP A 498 -11.30 5.83 5.89
CA TRP A 498 -9.92 5.67 6.33
C TRP A 498 -9.58 4.19 6.46
N ILE A 499 -8.93 3.65 5.43
CA ILE A 499 -8.68 2.22 5.24
C ILE A 499 -7.26 1.93 4.76
N PRO A 500 -6.22 2.60 5.28
CA PRO A 500 -4.86 2.55 4.73
C PRO A 500 -4.25 1.15 4.75
N TYR A 501 -4.75 0.27 5.59
CA TYR A 501 -4.30 -1.11 5.75
C TYR A 501 -5.26 -2.15 5.16
N GLY A 502 -6.24 -1.71 4.36
CA GLY A 502 -7.32 -2.58 3.94
C GLY A 502 -8.27 -2.91 5.10
N GLY A 503 -8.79 -4.14 5.11
CA GLY A 503 -9.72 -4.56 6.17
C GLY A 503 -10.17 -6.02 6.08
N GLY A 504 -10.95 -6.44 7.08
CA GLY A 504 -11.43 -7.81 7.22
C GLY A 504 -10.32 -8.78 7.60
N GLN A 505 -10.46 -10.06 7.19
CA GLN A 505 -9.48 -11.10 7.48
C GLN A 505 -8.11 -10.87 6.82
N GLN A 506 -8.05 -10.00 5.82
CA GLN A 506 -6.82 -9.68 5.07
C GLN A 506 -6.35 -8.26 5.32
N ILE A 507 -6.64 -7.74 6.51
CA ILE A 507 -6.04 -6.50 7.00
C ILE A 507 -4.51 -6.67 7.07
N CYS A 508 -3.77 -5.63 6.74
CA CYS A 508 -2.30 -5.68 6.76
C CYS A 508 -1.78 -6.18 8.12
N PRO A 509 -1.04 -7.29 8.15
CA PRO A 509 -0.50 -7.83 9.41
C PRO A 509 0.62 -6.96 9.97
N GLY A 510 1.34 -6.22 9.10
CA GLY A 510 2.43 -5.33 9.47
C GLY A 510 2.01 -3.94 9.98
N ARG A 511 0.72 -3.63 10.08
CA ARG A 511 0.24 -2.27 10.42
C ARG A 511 0.76 -1.71 11.73
N PHE A 512 0.96 -2.55 12.74
CA PHE A 512 1.51 -2.13 14.03
C PHE A 512 3.00 -1.83 13.95
N TYR A 513 3.74 -2.62 13.17
CA TYR A 513 5.13 -2.38 12.88
C TYR A 513 5.30 -1.10 12.06
N ALA A 514 4.58 -0.95 10.95
CA ALA A 514 4.64 0.23 10.08
C ALA A 514 4.34 1.54 10.83
N LYS A 515 3.37 1.54 11.76
CA LYS A 515 3.08 2.72 12.60
C LYS A 515 4.27 3.07 13.51
N GLN A 516 4.87 2.09 14.17
CA GLN A 516 6.00 2.30 15.09
C GLN A 516 7.27 2.68 14.34
N GLU A 517 7.56 2.00 13.24
CA GLU A 517 8.64 2.33 12.31
C GLU A 517 8.52 3.80 11.84
N SER A 518 7.34 4.20 11.38
CA SER A 518 7.13 5.54 10.84
C SER A 518 7.28 6.62 11.92
N ILE A 519 6.57 6.51 13.03
CA ILE A 519 6.62 7.49 14.12
C ILE A 519 8.03 7.58 14.71
N GLY A 520 8.69 6.44 14.92
CA GLY A 520 10.07 6.39 15.41
C GLY A 520 11.06 7.03 14.45
N SER A 521 10.92 6.78 13.14
CA SER A 521 11.76 7.40 12.11
C SER A 521 11.59 8.91 12.07
N ILE A 522 10.35 9.42 12.00
CA ILE A 522 10.05 10.86 12.00
C ILE A 522 10.69 11.53 13.23
N ALA A 523 10.45 10.95 14.41
CA ALA A 523 11.01 11.47 15.65
C ALA A 523 12.54 11.47 15.62
N MET A 524 13.19 10.40 15.13
CA MET A 524 14.65 10.28 15.09
C MET A 524 15.27 11.27 14.10
N PHE A 525 14.73 11.40 12.89
CA PHE A 525 15.22 12.38 11.91
C PHE A 525 15.14 13.82 12.45
N LEU A 526 13.98 14.21 12.98
CA LEU A 526 13.73 15.57 13.47
C LEU A 526 14.43 15.89 14.80
N SER A 527 14.77 14.88 15.61
CA SER A 527 15.58 15.06 16.82
C SER A 527 17.07 15.14 16.51
N LYS A 528 17.58 14.37 15.54
CA LYS A 528 19.01 14.33 15.21
C LYS A 528 19.45 15.48 14.30
N PHE A 529 18.59 15.96 13.40
CA PHE A 529 18.97 16.92 12.36
C PHE A 529 18.09 18.16 12.33
N GLU A 530 18.73 19.28 11.99
CA GLU A 530 18.09 20.39 11.34
C GLU A 530 18.12 20.13 9.84
N ILE A 531 16.97 20.25 9.19
CA ILE A 531 16.79 19.91 7.78
C ILE A 531 16.17 21.11 7.06
N GLU A 532 16.81 21.55 5.99
CA GLU A 532 16.30 22.63 5.15
C GLU A 532 16.29 22.20 3.68
N LEU A 533 15.14 22.30 3.01
CA LEU A 533 15.07 22.15 1.57
C LEU A 533 15.69 23.35 0.87
N THR A 534 16.63 23.09 -0.04
CA THR A 534 17.30 24.11 -0.86
C THR A 534 16.67 24.24 -2.26
N GLY A 535 15.72 23.35 -2.58
CA GLY A 535 14.99 23.31 -3.86
C GLY A 535 13.47 23.48 -3.70
N ASN A 536 12.71 22.63 -4.40
CA ASN A 536 11.24 22.66 -4.39
C ASN A 536 10.67 22.44 -2.99
N LYS A 537 9.85 23.39 -2.51
CA LYS A 537 9.16 23.33 -1.22
C LYS A 537 7.69 22.87 -1.32
N ASN A 538 7.21 22.57 -2.51
CA ASN A 538 5.86 22.06 -2.76
C ASN A 538 5.94 20.66 -3.39
N PRO A 539 6.21 19.62 -2.62
CA PRO A 539 6.30 18.27 -3.11
C PRO A 539 4.94 17.77 -3.62
N GLU A 540 4.96 17.08 -4.76
CA GLU A 540 3.78 16.44 -5.36
C GLU A 540 3.94 14.92 -5.38
N PRO A 541 2.83 14.15 -5.29
CA PRO A 541 2.90 12.69 -5.40
C PRO A 541 3.20 12.23 -6.82
N ASP A 542 3.98 11.17 -6.95
CA ASP A 542 4.24 10.52 -8.25
C ASP A 542 3.13 9.53 -8.59
N PHE A 543 2.18 9.95 -9.40
CA PHE A 543 1.05 9.14 -9.84
C PHE A 543 1.43 7.97 -10.77
N LYS A 544 2.69 7.84 -11.18
CA LYS A 544 3.18 6.62 -11.85
C LYS A 544 2.96 5.38 -10.98
N TYR A 545 2.99 5.54 -9.65
CA TYR A 545 2.78 4.47 -8.67
C TYR A 545 1.31 4.29 -8.25
N PHE A 546 0.36 4.94 -8.94
CA PHE A 546 -1.05 4.80 -8.60
C PHE A 546 -1.52 3.34 -8.66
N SER A 547 -2.31 2.92 -7.70
CA SER A 547 -2.79 1.55 -7.42
C SER A 547 -1.78 0.60 -6.74
N LEU A 548 -0.51 1.02 -6.52
CA LEU A 548 0.49 0.17 -5.86
C LEU A 548 0.47 0.29 -4.33
N GLY A 549 0.35 1.51 -3.81
CA GLY A 549 0.41 1.78 -2.37
C GLY A 549 0.50 3.26 -2.07
N VAL A 550 1.32 3.62 -1.08
CA VAL A 550 1.64 5.02 -0.78
C VAL A 550 2.48 5.60 -1.91
N LEU A 551 2.00 6.68 -2.52
CA LEU A 551 2.68 7.35 -3.62
C LEU A 551 3.97 8.01 -3.12
N PRO A 552 5.13 7.75 -3.73
CA PRO A 552 6.34 8.47 -3.38
C PRO A 552 6.27 9.94 -3.83
N PRO A 553 7.05 10.83 -3.22
CA PRO A 553 7.20 12.20 -3.71
C PRO A 553 7.91 12.21 -5.06
N LYS A 554 7.43 13.07 -5.98
CA LYS A 554 7.90 13.16 -7.37
C LYS A 554 9.10 14.07 -7.49
N GLY A 555 10.18 13.57 -8.09
CA GLY A 555 11.39 14.33 -8.37
C GLY A 555 12.44 14.22 -7.28
N LYS A 556 13.38 15.18 -7.25
CA LYS A 556 14.44 15.25 -6.25
C LYS A 556 14.21 16.41 -5.31
N PHE A 557 14.62 16.24 -4.07
CA PHE A 557 14.48 17.22 -3.00
C PHE A 557 15.86 17.59 -2.43
N PRO A 558 16.62 18.47 -3.12
CA PRO A 558 17.89 18.97 -2.61
C PRO A 558 17.68 19.60 -1.24
N ALA A 559 18.53 19.26 -0.29
CA ALA A 559 18.42 19.73 1.08
C ALA A 559 19.81 19.90 1.69
N ARG A 560 19.86 20.58 2.83
CA ARG A 560 21.03 20.63 3.68
C ARG A 560 20.67 20.15 5.07
N LEU A 561 21.59 19.42 5.67
CA LEU A 561 21.46 18.85 7.01
C LEU A 561 22.56 19.38 7.91
N ARG A 562 22.25 19.63 9.19
CA ARG A 562 23.25 19.70 10.25
C ARG A 562 22.74 18.99 11.50
N ARG A 563 23.66 18.52 12.34
CA ARG A 563 23.27 17.92 13.61
C ARG A 563 22.71 18.99 14.54
N ARG A 564 21.65 18.65 15.21
CA ARG A 564 21.13 19.48 16.28
C ARG A 564 22.10 19.41 17.48
N LEU A 565 22.41 20.58 18.04
CA LEU A 565 23.09 20.64 19.32
C LEU A 565 22.14 20.02 20.36
N GLY A 566 22.53 18.87 20.92
CA GLY A 566 21.88 18.40 22.13
C GLY A 566 21.95 19.55 23.14
N LYS A 567 20.83 19.98 23.70
CA LYS A 567 20.91 20.91 24.83
C LYS A 567 21.73 20.21 25.89
N VAL A 568 22.95 20.69 26.08
CA VAL A 568 23.73 20.37 27.29
C VAL A 568 22.79 20.71 28.44
N ALA A 569 22.46 19.73 29.26
CA ALA A 569 21.71 19.98 30.48
C ALA A 569 22.54 20.96 31.31
N GLU A 570 22.08 22.22 31.41
CA GLU A 570 22.53 23.16 32.41
C GLU A 570 22.08 22.70 33.79
#